data_e515b62ab70e6127639cdfa2eb4a737e
#
_entry.id   e515b62ab70e6127639cdfa2eb4a737e
#
_cell.length_a   1.000
_cell.length_b   1.000
_cell.length_c   1.000
_cell.angle_alpha   90.00
_cell.angle_beta   90.00
_cell.angle_gamma   90.00
#
_symmetry.space_group_name_H-M   'P 1'
#
loop_
_entity.id
_entity.type
_entity.pdbx_description
1 polymer ?
#
loop_
_entity_poly.entity_id
_entity_poly.type
_entity_poly.pdbx_seq_one_letter_code
_entity_poly.pdbx_strand_id
1 'polypeptide(L)'
;MCRAVKDEYAIAVTRRQNAELRPSSNACKTKYPLIMVHGIGFRDLKYFNYWGRIPRILQKNGACVYYGHQKAWGTIEENAAAIAQTIDKALQETGEDKVNIIAHSKGGLDSRYLISHLGYADKIASLTTMSTPHRGSELIPFLNKLPDGIYRWIAGLLDRSSAQLGDEHPD
;
A
#
# COMPACT_ATOMS: atom_id res chain seq x y z
N MET A 1 3.44 -21.20 10.78
CA MET A 1 2.10 -21.48 10.24
C MET A 1 1.15 -20.27 10.19
N CYS A 2 1.23 -19.28 11.09
CA CYS A 2 0.31 -18.14 11.09
C CYS A 2 0.52 -17.06 10.02
N ARG A 3 1.72 -16.89 9.44
CA ARG A 3 2.00 -15.84 8.44
C ARG A 3 1.28 -16.05 7.10
N ALA A 4 1.32 -17.27 6.58
CA ALA A 4 0.69 -17.61 5.29
C ALA A 4 -0.84 -17.44 5.32
N VAL A 5 -1.49 -17.77 6.44
CA VAL A 5 -2.94 -17.66 6.59
C VAL A 5 -3.42 -16.19 6.61
N LYS A 6 -2.64 -15.26 7.20
CA LYS A 6 -2.98 -13.83 7.22
C LYS A 6 -2.84 -13.20 5.83
N ASP A 7 -1.83 -13.59 5.07
CA ASP A 7 -1.64 -13.11 3.71
C ASP A 7 -2.73 -13.63 2.77
N GLU A 8 -3.14 -14.90 2.88
CA GLU A 8 -4.26 -15.45 2.12
C GLU A 8 -5.60 -14.78 2.46
N TYR A 9 -5.81 -14.39 3.72
CA TYR A 9 -7.03 -13.71 4.13
C TYR A 9 -7.12 -12.28 3.57
N ALA A 10 -6.04 -11.52 3.65
CA ALA A 10 -5.94 -10.19 3.05
C ALA A 10 -6.17 -10.24 1.52
N ILE A 11 -5.64 -11.26 0.90
CA ILE A 11 -5.80 -11.60 -0.51
C ILE A 11 -7.26 -11.94 -0.86
N ALA A 12 -7.90 -12.80 -0.07
CA ALA A 12 -9.30 -13.16 -0.26
C ALA A 12 -10.25 -11.96 -0.08
N VAL A 13 -9.91 -11.04 0.83
CA VAL A 13 -10.67 -9.79 1.04
C VAL A 13 -10.56 -8.87 -0.17
N THR A 14 -9.38 -8.70 -0.76
CA THR A 14 -9.20 -7.90 -1.98
C THR A 14 -9.97 -8.50 -3.16
N ARG A 15 -9.93 -9.82 -3.34
CA ARG A 15 -10.73 -10.54 -4.35
C ARG A 15 -12.25 -10.31 -4.16
N ARG A 16 -12.77 -10.45 -2.94
CA ARG A 16 -14.17 -10.17 -2.64
C ARG A 16 -14.56 -8.73 -2.93
N GLN A 17 -13.73 -7.77 -2.54
CA GLN A 17 -14.00 -6.35 -2.79
C GLN A 17 -14.07 -6.04 -4.28
N ASN A 18 -13.20 -6.63 -5.09
CA ASN A 18 -13.23 -6.46 -6.54
C ASN A 18 -14.40 -7.22 -7.22
N ALA A 19 -14.84 -8.36 -6.68
CA ALA A 19 -15.91 -9.16 -7.23
C ALA A 19 -17.33 -8.66 -6.86
N GLU A 20 -17.48 -8.03 -5.68
CA GLU A 20 -18.80 -7.59 -5.16
C GLU A 20 -19.23 -6.21 -5.70
N LEU A 21 -18.31 -5.40 -6.24
CA LEU A 21 -18.60 -4.08 -6.78
C LEU A 21 -18.86 -4.18 -8.30
N ARG A 22 -20.15 -4.32 -8.69
CA ARG A 22 -20.50 -4.09 -10.10
C ARG A 22 -20.24 -2.62 -10.44
N PRO A 23 -19.41 -2.32 -11.46
CA PRO A 23 -19.14 -0.95 -11.86
C PRO A 23 -20.45 -0.25 -12.25
N SER A 24 -20.67 0.95 -11.73
CA SER A 24 -21.77 1.81 -12.16
C SER A 24 -21.42 2.61 -13.43
N SER A 25 -20.13 2.71 -13.74
CA SER A 25 -19.59 3.35 -14.95
C SER A 25 -18.22 2.79 -15.27
N ASN A 26 -17.66 3.16 -16.43
CA ASN A 26 -16.27 2.84 -16.84
C ASN A 26 -15.35 4.06 -16.83
N ALA A 27 -15.75 5.15 -16.17
CA ALA A 27 -14.98 6.41 -16.18
C ALA A 27 -13.56 6.31 -15.59
N CYS A 28 -13.32 5.34 -14.68
CA CYS A 28 -12.02 5.08 -14.10
C CYS A 28 -11.40 3.74 -14.56
N LYS A 29 -11.97 3.12 -15.59
CA LYS A 29 -11.41 1.88 -16.16
C LYS A 29 -10.07 2.19 -16.84
N THR A 30 -9.00 1.58 -16.34
CA THR A 30 -7.67 1.62 -16.94
C THR A 30 -7.36 0.27 -17.59
N LYS A 31 -6.43 0.26 -18.56
CA LYS A 31 -5.94 -1.00 -19.16
C LYS A 31 -5.31 -1.88 -18.07
N TYR A 32 -4.49 -1.30 -17.23
CA TYR A 32 -3.74 -2.00 -16.19
C TYR A 32 -4.36 -1.79 -14.81
N PRO A 33 -4.28 -2.78 -13.91
CA PRO A 33 -4.76 -2.63 -12.54
C PRO A 33 -3.99 -1.55 -11.78
N LEU A 34 -4.62 -0.96 -10.79
CA LEU A 34 -4.07 0.06 -9.90
C LEU A 34 -3.56 -0.60 -8.62
N ILE A 35 -2.29 -0.37 -8.27
CA ILE A 35 -1.73 -0.74 -6.96
C ILE A 35 -1.66 0.53 -6.11
N MET A 36 -2.35 0.56 -4.98
CA MET A 36 -2.36 1.69 -4.05
C MET A 36 -1.40 1.42 -2.90
N VAL A 37 -0.37 2.28 -2.77
CA VAL A 37 0.74 2.12 -1.83
C VAL A 37 0.71 3.26 -0.81
N HIS A 38 0.39 2.94 0.45
CA HIS A 38 0.25 3.93 1.53
C HIS A 38 1.59 4.47 2.06
N GLY A 39 1.54 5.48 2.92
CA GLY A 39 2.69 6.05 3.61
C GLY A 39 3.06 5.32 4.91
N ILE A 40 4.03 5.90 5.63
CA ILE A 40 4.48 5.38 6.92
C ILE A 40 3.38 5.51 7.99
N GLY A 41 3.36 4.59 8.96
CA GLY A 41 2.48 4.64 10.14
C GLY A 41 1.05 4.15 9.89
N PHE A 42 0.73 3.65 8.70
CA PHE A 42 -0.60 3.17 8.35
C PHE A 42 -0.57 1.76 7.77
N ARG A 43 -1.73 1.10 7.81
CA ARG A 43 -1.95 -0.23 7.21
C ARG A 43 -3.22 -0.21 6.39
N ASP A 44 -3.31 -1.14 5.45
CA ASP A 44 -4.53 -1.37 4.66
C ASP A 44 -5.51 -2.24 5.46
N LEU A 45 -6.29 -1.59 6.34
CA LEU A 45 -7.29 -2.26 7.18
C LEU A 45 -8.63 -2.38 6.48
N LYS A 46 -9.35 -3.48 6.74
CA LYS A 46 -10.66 -3.76 6.13
C LYS A 46 -11.69 -2.65 6.37
N TYR A 47 -11.70 -2.05 7.57
CA TYR A 47 -12.70 -1.06 7.97
C TYR A 47 -12.17 0.36 8.07
N PHE A 48 -10.86 0.53 8.11
CA PHE A 48 -10.20 1.83 8.12
C PHE A 48 -9.17 1.87 7.00
N ASN A 49 -9.60 2.33 5.85
CA ASN A 49 -8.74 2.42 4.69
C ASN A 49 -7.96 3.74 4.74
N TYR A 50 -6.62 3.66 4.64
CA TYR A 50 -5.75 4.82 4.50
C TYR A 50 -6.22 5.81 3.43
N TRP A 51 -6.71 5.29 2.33
CA TRP A 51 -7.19 6.03 1.18
C TRP A 51 -8.63 6.51 1.33
N GLY A 52 -9.28 6.25 2.46
CA GLY A 52 -10.67 6.58 2.72
C GLY A 52 -11.60 5.96 1.67
N ARG A 53 -12.44 6.81 1.07
CA ARG A 53 -13.42 6.38 0.08
C ARG A 53 -12.88 6.25 -1.36
N ILE A 54 -11.63 6.70 -1.62
CA ILE A 54 -11.06 6.79 -2.97
C ILE A 54 -11.07 5.43 -3.69
N PRO A 55 -10.53 4.33 -3.12
CA PRO A 55 -10.51 3.04 -3.80
C PRO A 55 -11.90 2.56 -4.18
N ARG A 56 -12.86 2.72 -3.27
CA ARG A 56 -14.26 2.32 -3.51
C ARG A 56 -14.91 3.13 -4.64
N ILE A 57 -14.60 4.42 -4.75
CA ILE A 57 -15.10 5.25 -5.84
C ILE A 57 -14.47 4.82 -7.17
N LEU A 58 -13.14 4.57 -7.19
CA LEU A 58 -12.44 4.09 -8.37
C LEU A 58 -13.03 2.75 -8.86
N GLN A 59 -13.23 1.79 -7.95
CA GLN A 59 -13.82 0.49 -8.27
C GLN A 59 -15.25 0.61 -8.80
N LYS A 60 -16.10 1.46 -8.19
CA LYS A 60 -17.45 1.75 -8.68
C LYS A 60 -17.47 2.35 -10.09
N ASN A 61 -16.36 2.97 -10.50
CA ASN A 61 -16.20 3.54 -11.82
C ASN A 61 -15.28 2.71 -12.72
N GLY A 62 -15.15 1.43 -12.46
CA GLY A 62 -14.56 0.45 -13.36
C GLY A 62 -13.06 0.18 -13.17
N ALA A 63 -12.39 0.81 -12.20
CA ALA A 63 -10.99 0.50 -11.91
C ALA A 63 -10.83 -0.85 -11.19
N CYS A 64 -9.80 -1.60 -11.55
CA CYS A 64 -9.33 -2.77 -10.80
C CYS A 64 -8.27 -2.30 -9.80
N VAL A 65 -8.54 -2.40 -8.49
CA VAL A 65 -7.70 -1.81 -7.43
C VAL A 65 -7.17 -2.89 -6.50
N TYR A 66 -5.85 -2.86 -6.26
CA TYR A 66 -5.12 -3.65 -5.27
C TYR A 66 -4.44 -2.73 -4.26
N TYR A 67 -4.13 -3.28 -3.07
CA TYR A 67 -3.38 -2.58 -2.03
C TYR A 67 -1.99 -3.17 -1.91
N GLY A 68 -0.99 -2.33 -1.61
CA GLY A 68 0.41 -2.74 -1.56
C GLY A 68 0.77 -3.69 -0.43
N HIS A 69 -0.05 -3.76 0.63
CA HIS A 69 0.12 -4.62 1.81
C HIS A 69 1.50 -4.50 2.49
N GLN A 70 2.15 -3.35 2.32
CA GLN A 70 3.41 -3.07 2.98
C GLN A 70 3.21 -2.82 4.48
N LYS A 71 4.28 -3.04 5.26
CA LYS A 71 4.27 -2.79 6.70
C LYS A 71 4.27 -1.29 7.00
N ALA A 72 3.51 -0.87 8.02
CA ALA A 72 3.44 0.53 8.48
C ALA A 72 4.82 1.12 8.81
N TRP A 73 5.70 0.32 9.42
CA TRP A 73 7.03 0.69 9.90
C TRP A 73 8.14 -0.13 9.24
N GLY A 74 7.86 -0.82 8.15
CA GLY A 74 8.84 -1.62 7.42
C GLY A 74 9.92 -0.76 6.77
N THR A 75 11.09 -1.35 6.54
CA THR A 75 12.15 -0.72 5.75
C THR A 75 11.68 -0.53 4.30
N ILE A 76 12.43 0.23 3.51
CA ILE A 76 12.14 0.42 2.08
C ILE A 76 12.21 -0.92 1.35
N GLU A 77 13.22 -1.73 1.67
CA GLU A 77 13.48 -3.05 1.06
C GLU A 77 12.35 -4.04 1.36
N GLU A 78 11.96 -4.15 2.66
CA GLU A 78 10.87 -5.04 3.08
C GLU A 78 9.55 -4.66 2.41
N ASN A 79 9.26 -3.37 2.37
CA ASN A 79 8.03 -2.86 1.78
C ASN A 79 8.02 -3.00 0.25
N ALA A 80 9.14 -2.75 -0.42
CA ALA A 80 9.29 -3.00 -1.84
C ALA A 80 9.05 -4.47 -2.18
N ALA A 81 9.57 -5.41 -1.37
CA ALA A 81 9.34 -6.83 -1.55
C ALA A 81 7.86 -7.23 -1.37
N ALA A 82 7.16 -6.62 -0.40
CA ALA A 82 5.73 -6.85 -0.21
C ALA A 82 4.90 -6.32 -1.40
N ILE A 83 5.23 -5.12 -1.90
CA ILE A 83 4.60 -4.54 -3.09
C ILE A 83 4.84 -5.43 -4.31
N ALA A 84 6.06 -5.97 -4.47
CA ALA A 84 6.40 -6.90 -5.56
C ALA A 84 5.47 -8.12 -5.59
N GLN A 85 5.25 -8.76 -4.43
CA GLN A 85 4.32 -9.89 -4.31
C GLN A 85 2.89 -9.52 -4.71
N THR A 86 2.44 -8.32 -4.31
CA THR A 86 1.11 -7.82 -4.71
C THR A 86 1.02 -7.60 -6.22
N ILE A 87 2.07 -7.07 -6.84
CA ILE A 87 2.13 -6.87 -8.30
C ILE A 87 2.06 -8.20 -9.02
N ASP A 88 2.92 -9.16 -8.68
CA ASP A 88 2.95 -10.48 -9.32
C ASP A 88 1.59 -11.17 -9.25
N LYS A 89 0.93 -11.03 -8.11
CA LYS A 89 -0.41 -11.55 -7.94
C LYS A 89 -1.45 -10.82 -8.79
N ALA A 90 -1.41 -9.49 -8.83
CA ALA A 90 -2.33 -8.69 -9.63
C ALA A 90 -2.19 -9.05 -11.14
N LEU A 91 -0.96 -9.23 -11.62
CA LEU A 91 -0.67 -9.66 -12.97
C LEU A 91 -1.23 -11.06 -13.26
N GLN A 92 -1.02 -12.00 -12.32
CA GLN A 92 -1.56 -13.37 -12.45
C GLN A 92 -3.09 -13.40 -12.46
N GLU A 93 -3.75 -12.58 -11.62
CA GLU A 93 -5.21 -12.57 -11.49
C GLU A 93 -5.90 -11.86 -12.66
N THR A 94 -5.27 -10.83 -13.23
CA THR A 94 -5.84 -10.03 -14.31
C THR A 94 -5.44 -10.52 -15.71
N GLY A 95 -4.35 -11.26 -15.83
CA GLY A 95 -3.75 -11.65 -17.11
C GLY A 95 -3.04 -10.50 -17.83
N GLU A 96 -2.88 -9.35 -17.14
CA GLU A 96 -2.17 -8.19 -17.69
C GLU A 96 -0.67 -8.32 -17.50
N ASP A 97 0.11 -7.60 -18.31
CA ASP A 97 1.57 -7.59 -18.28
C ASP A 97 2.16 -6.48 -17.40
N LYS A 98 1.36 -5.48 -17.05
CA LYS A 98 1.78 -4.30 -16.28
C LYS A 98 0.75 -3.88 -15.25
N VAL A 99 1.19 -3.03 -14.30
CA VAL A 99 0.34 -2.34 -13.34
C VAL A 99 0.59 -0.84 -13.35
N ASN A 100 -0.37 -0.05 -12.87
CA ASN A 100 -0.19 1.34 -12.49
C ASN A 100 -0.05 1.44 -10.98
N ILE A 101 0.89 2.23 -10.48
CA ILE A 101 1.09 2.47 -9.05
C ILE A 101 0.65 3.89 -8.70
N ILE A 102 -0.16 4.02 -7.64
CA ILE A 102 -0.48 5.28 -6.97
C ILE A 102 0.08 5.18 -5.56
N ALA A 103 1.11 5.96 -5.26
CA ALA A 103 1.85 5.89 -4.01
C ALA A 103 1.82 7.22 -3.26
N HIS A 104 1.70 7.16 -1.93
CA HIS A 104 1.73 8.34 -1.08
C HIS A 104 2.93 8.30 -0.13
N SER A 105 3.56 9.48 0.09
CA SER A 105 4.63 9.66 1.09
C SER A 105 5.76 8.63 0.93
N LYS A 106 6.13 7.90 2.01
CA LYS A 106 7.15 6.84 2.00
C LYS A 106 6.86 5.76 0.94
N GLY A 107 5.59 5.44 0.68
CA GLY A 107 5.22 4.44 -0.34
C GLY A 107 5.76 4.74 -1.74
N GLY A 108 5.97 6.02 -2.06
CA GLY A 108 6.63 6.41 -3.31
C GLY A 108 8.12 6.07 -3.33
N LEU A 109 8.81 6.11 -2.18
CA LEU A 109 10.20 5.67 -2.05
C LEU A 109 10.29 4.14 -2.18
N ASP A 110 9.39 3.41 -1.50
CA ASP A 110 9.29 1.95 -1.57
C ASP A 110 9.07 1.50 -3.04
N SER A 111 8.16 2.18 -3.75
CA SER A 111 7.86 1.92 -5.16
C SER A 111 9.04 2.26 -6.09
N ARG A 112 9.78 3.33 -5.82
CA ARG A 112 11.00 3.65 -6.59
C ARG A 112 12.08 2.60 -6.40
N TYR A 113 12.27 2.13 -5.17
CA TYR A 113 13.23 1.07 -4.86
C TYR A 113 12.85 -0.23 -5.60
N LEU A 114 11.58 -0.59 -5.60
CA LEU A 114 11.04 -1.71 -6.37
C LEU A 114 11.44 -1.64 -7.85
N ILE A 115 11.26 -0.48 -8.46
CA ILE A 115 11.55 -0.27 -9.89
C ILE A 115 13.05 -0.32 -10.16
N SER A 116 13.86 0.37 -9.34
CA SER A 116 15.28 0.59 -9.63
C SER A 116 16.20 -0.53 -9.12
N HIS A 117 15.80 -1.28 -8.08
CA HIS A 117 16.65 -2.29 -7.44
C HIS A 117 16.11 -3.73 -7.51
N LEU A 118 14.78 -3.90 -7.60
CA LEU A 118 14.19 -5.24 -7.67
C LEU A 118 13.83 -5.68 -9.10
N GLY A 119 14.16 -4.87 -10.11
CA GLY A 119 13.98 -5.23 -11.52
C GLY A 119 12.53 -5.22 -12.02
N TYR A 120 11.63 -4.46 -11.37
CA TYR A 120 10.21 -4.41 -11.72
C TYR A 120 9.85 -3.36 -12.77
N ALA A 121 10.81 -2.68 -13.37
CA ALA A 121 10.57 -1.60 -14.35
C ALA A 121 9.64 -2.04 -15.49
N ASP A 122 9.84 -3.24 -16.04
CA ASP A 122 9.07 -3.75 -17.17
C ASP A 122 7.62 -4.09 -16.81
N LYS A 123 7.33 -4.33 -15.53
CA LYS A 123 5.99 -4.62 -15.00
C LYS A 123 5.20 -3.37 -14.60
N ILE A 124 5.79 -2.16 -14.67
CA ILE A 124 5.17 -0.91 -14.26
C ILE A 124 4.88 -0.06 -15.49
N ALA A 125 3.60 0.23 -15.71
CA ALA A 125 3.15 1.12 -16.78
C ALA A 125 3.28 2.60 -16.35
N SER A 126 2.95 2.90 -15.07
CA SER A 126 3.08 4.24 -14.52
C SER A 126 3.30 4.21 -13.01
N LEU A 127 4.03 5.20 -12.49
CA LEU A 127 4.15 5.50 -11.06
C LEU A 127 3.72 6.93 -10.82
N THR A 128 2.61 7.11 -10.12
CA THR A 128 2.14 8.40 -9.62
C THR A 128 2.46 8.52 -8.14
N THR A 129 3.21 9.53 -7.75
CA THR A 129 3.56 9.79 -6.35
C THR A 129 2.90 11.05 -5.83
N MET A 130 2.39 10.98 -4.60
CA MET A 130 1.77 12.11 -3.91
C MET A 130 2.55 12.38 -2.63
N SER A 131 3.01 13.61 -2.45
CA SER A 131 3.75 14.06 -1.24
C SER A 131 4.94 13.15 -0.87
N THR A 132 5.59 12.55 -1.85
CA THR A 132 6.75 11.67 -1.64
C THR A 132 8.02 12.51 -1.51
N PRO A 133 8.82 12.32 -0.45
CA PRO A 133 10.05 13.10 -0.23
C PRO A 133 11.20 12.57 -1.11
N HIS A 134 11.13 12.75 -2.41
CA HIS A 134 12.10 12.21 -3.39
C HIS A 134 13.55 12.69 -3.21
N ARG A 135 13.74 13.83 -2.55
CA ARG A 135 15.06 14.42 -2.25
C ARG A 135 15.36 14.43 -0.76
N GLY A 136 14.69 13.57 0.01
CA GLY A 136 14.74 13.57 1.46
C GLY A 136 13.69 14.50 2.08
N SER A 137 13.70 14.57 3.39
CA SER A 137 12.79 15.40 4.18
C SER A 137 13.54 15.94 5.39
N GLU A 138 13.45 17.24 5.65
CA GLU A 138 13.99 17.88 6.86
C GLU A 138 13.28 17.39 8.13
N LEU A 139 12.09 16.82 7.99
CA LEU A 139 11.34 16.24 9.10
C LEU A 139 12.06 15.03 9.72
N ILE A 140 12.74 14.21 8.93
CA ILE A 140 13.42 13.00 9.42
C ILE A 140 14.57 13.35 10.38
N PRO A 141 15.53 14.26 10.02
CA PRO A 141 16.53 14.73 10.96
C PRO A 141 15.96 15.39 12.22
N PHE A 142 14.81 16.08 12.10
CA PHE A 142 14.11 16.67 13.24
C PHE A 142 13.53 15.58 14.16
N LEU A 143 12.87 14.58 13.61
CA LEU A 143 12.34 13.44 14.37
C LEU A 143 13.45 12.66 15.08
N ASN A 144 14.61 12.49 14.43
CA ASN A 144 15.77 11.81 15.01
C ASN A 144 16.45 12.61 16.14
N LYS A 145 16.18 13.92 16.24
CA LYS A 145 16.65 14.79 17.35
C LYS A 145 15.72 14.77 18.55
N LEU A 146 14.51 14.23 18.42
CA LEU A 146 13.59 14.10 19.52
C LEU A 146 14.10 13.04 20.51
N PRO A 147 13.97 13.27 21.84
CA PRO A 147 14.22 12.24 22.83
C PRO A 147 13.46 10.97 22.50
N ASP A 148 14.11 9.80 22.67
CA ASP A 148 13.52 8.49 22.34
C ASP A 148 12.11 8.29 22.91
N GLY A 149 11.84 8.86 24.09
CA GLY A 149 10.52 8.82 24.73
C GLY A 149 9.44 9.54 23.91
N ILE A 150 9.77 10.68 23.31
CA ILE A 150 8.83 11.47 22.49
C ILE A 150 8.61 10.76 21.14
N TYR A 151 9.69 10.26 20.53
CA TYR A 151 9.60 9.50 19.29
C TYR A 151 8.70 8.25 19.48
N ARG A 152 8.96 7.47 20.55
CA ARG A 152 8.14 6.29 20.90
C ARG A 152 6.70 6.65 21.25
N TRP A 153 6.46 7.80 21.88
CA TRP A 153 5.11 8.29 22.19
C TRP A 153 4.35 8.64 20.90
N ILE A 154 4.97 9.35 19.95
CA ILE A 154 4.37 9.68 18.65
C ILE A 154 4.12 8.41 17.86
N ALA A 155 5.11 7.52 17.77
CA ALA A 155 4.99 6.23 17.12
C ALA A 155 3.89 5.38 17.75
N GLY A 156 3.84 5.31 19.08
CA GLY A 156 2.80 4.60 19.84
C GLY A 156 1.41 5.24 19.74
N LEU A 157 1.30 6.55 19.54
CA LEU A 157 0.01 7.21 19.29
C LEU A 157 -0.55 6.82 17.91
N LEU A 158 0.33 6.80 16.90
CA LEU A 158 -0.02 6.37 15.55
C LEU A 158 -0.34 4.86 15.51
N ASP A 159 0.40 4.06 16.27
CA ASP A 159 0.20 2.61 16.37
C ASP A 159 -1.08 2.27 17.17
N ARG A 160 -1.37 2.99 18.26
CA ARG A 160 -2.61 2.84 19.02
C ARG A 160 -3.84 3.24 18.23
N SER A 161 -3.76 4.23 17.36
CA SER A 161 -4.86 4.57 16.46
C SER A 161 -5.15 3.45 15.46
N SER A 162 -4.13 2.67 15.08
CA SER A 162 -4.30 1.46 14.26
C SER A 162 -4.75 0.25 15.09
N ALA A 163 -4.29 0.11 16.34
CA ALA A 163 -4.65 -1.01 17.23
C ALA A 163 -6.09 -0.92 17.79
N GLN A 164 -6.58 0.29 18.09
CA GLN A 164 -7.98 0.52 18.48
C GLN A 164 -8.98 0.16 17.37
N LEU A 165 -8.50 -0.10 16.17
CA LEU A 165 -9.29 -0.48 15.00
C LEU A 165 -9.25 -1.98 14.69
N GLY A 166 -8.76 -2.81 15.59
CA GLY A 166 -8.95 -4.27 15.54
C GLY A 166 -7.79 -5.10 15.03
N ASP A 167 -6.58 -4.61 15.14
CA ASP A 167 -5.38 -5.41 14.86
C ASP A 167 -4.72 -5.83 16.19
N GLU A 168 -4.97 -7.07 16.64
CA GLU A 168 -4.16 -7.69 17.68
C GLU A 168 -2.75 -7.91 17.11
N HIS A 169 -1.73 -7.31 17.72
CA HIS A 169 -0.34 -7.64 17.48
C HIS A 169 -0.10 -9.12 17.82
N PRO A 170 0.45 -9.92 16.91
CA PRO A 170 1.19 -11.10 17.32
C PRO A 170 2.63 -10.66 17.60
N ASP A 171 3.10 -10.95 18.80
CA ASP A 171 4.50 -10.96 19.20
C ASP A 171 5.40 -11.69 18.21
#